data_2c7dd9d6d75c035d498865e7c51575af
#
_entry.id   2c7dd9d6d75c035d498865e7c51575af
#
_cell.length_a   1.000
_cell.length_b   1.000
_cell.length_c   1.000
_cell.angle_alpha   90.00
_cell.angle_beta   90.00
_cell.angle_gamma   90.00
#
_symmetry.space_group_name_H-M   'P 1'
#
loop_
_entity.id
_entity.type
_entity.pdbx_description
1 polymer ?
#
loop_
_entity_poly.entity_id
_entity_poly.type
_entity_poly.pdbx_seq_one_letter_code
_entity_poly.pdbx_strand_id
1 'polypeptide(L)'
;FISNLALDQKGNTLILFQFVDKHGKPLHTMISERADKDRKVFYVSGETGVDAREDVRNITEQEKNAIIVASMGVFSTGINIRNLHNIIFASPSKSQIRILQSIGRGLRKSDDGRPTTLFDLADDLHWKKSKNFTLNHAAERIKIYSREKFKYNIHELEI
;
A
#
# COMPACT_ATOMS: atom_id res chain seq x y z
N PHE A 1 5.18 -6.06 -11.84
CA PHE A 1 5.27 -4.61 -11.60
C PHE A 1 5.30 -4.30 -10.09
N ILE A 2 4.24 -4.64 -9.30
CA ILE A 2 4.10 -4.26 -7.87
C ILE A 2 5.31 -4.66 -7.03
N SER A 3 5.83 -5.88 -7.20
CA SER A 3 7.01 -6.35 -6.47
C SER A 3 8.27 -5.53 -6.79
N ASN A 4 8.47 -5.19 -8.07
CA ASN A 4 9.57 -4.32 -8.50
C ASN A 4 9.42 -2.92 -7.87
N LEU A 5 8.24 -2.32 -8.01
CA LEU A 5 7.94 -1.02 -7.42
C LEU A 5 8.26 -1.00 -5.92
N ALA A 6 7.85 -2.04 -5.19
CA ALA A 6 8.08 -2.12 -3.75
C ALA A 6 9.57 -2.28 -3.40
N LEU A 7 10.31 -3.08 -4.16
CA LEU A 7 11.74 -3.30 -3.95
C LEU A 7 12.57 -2.04 -4.26
N ASP A 8 12.15 -1.26 -5.24
CA ASP A 8 12.82 -0.02 -5.65
C ASP A 8 12.62 1.14 -4.66
N GLN A 9 11.59 1.06 -3.79
CA GLN A 9 11.35 2.11 -2.82
C GLN A 9 12.37 2.07 -1.67
N LYS A 10 12.81 3.25 -1.25
CA LYS A 10 13.60 3.45 -0.03
C LYS A 10 12.67 3.84 1.13
N GLY A 11 12.97 3.31 2.30
CA GLY A 11 12.16 3.55 3.49
C GLY A 11 11.08 2.48 3.71
N ASN A 12 10.43 2.54 4.87
CA ASN A 12 9.40 1.58 5.22
C ASN A 12 8.22 1.68 4.25
N THR A 13 7.89 0.57 3.62
CA THR A 13 6.89 0.46 2.56
C THR A 13 5.76 -0.47 2.98
N LEU A 14 4.53 0.04 2.96
CA LEU A 14 3.31 -0.73 3.20
C LEU A 14 2.62 -1.05 1.87
N ILE A 15 2.35 -2.32 1.62
CA ILE A 15 1.63 -2.79 0.44
C ILE A 15 0.28 -3.32 0.89
N LEU A 16 -0.80 -2.77 0.37
CA LEU A 16 -2.16 -3.14 0.74
C LEU A 16 -2.82 -3.98 -0.35
N PHE A 17 -3.21 -5.20 0.02
CA PHE A 17 -3.90 -6.14 -0.86
C PHE A 17 -5.30 -6.49 -0.35
N GLN A 18 -6.16 -7.03 -1.24
CA GLN A 18 -7.53 -7.44 -0.89
C GLN A 18 -7.68 -8.95 -0.74
N PHE A 19 -7.11 -9.74 -1.64
CA PHE A 19 -7.28 -11.20 -1.68
C PHE A 19 -6.05 -11.91 -1.14
N VAL A 20 -6.22 -12.67 -0.04
CA VAL A 20 -5.14 -13.36 0.67
C VAL A 20 -4.38 -14.30 -0.26
N ASP A 21 -5.07 -15.31 -0.82
CA ASP A 21 -4.41 -16.37 -1.60
C ASP A 21 -4.01 -15.94 -3.01
N LYS A 22 -4.81 -15.08 -3.65
CA LYS A 22 -4.59 -14.68 -5.04
C LYS A 22 -3.59 -13.52 -5.19
N HIS A 23 -3.47 -12.66 -4.17
CA HIS A 23 -2.60 -11.48 -4.23
C HIS A 23 -1.57 -11.45 -3.11
N GLY A 24 -2.01 -11.54 -1.85
CA GLY A 24 -1.16 -11.30 -0.70
C GLY A 24 -0.02 -12.29 -0.56
N LYS A 25 -0.33 -13.59 -0.55
CA LYS A 25 0.69 -14.64 -0.41
C LYS A 25 1.68 -14.65 -1.59
N PRO A 26 1.24 -14.67 -2.88
CA PRO A 26 2.17 -14.61 -4.01
C PRO A 26 3.06 -13.36 -3.99
N LEU A 27 2.48 -12.21 -3.69
CA LEU A 27 3.23 -10.96 -3.65
C LEU A 27 4.29 -10.96 -2.54
N HIS A 28 3.93 -11.45 -1.35
CA HIS A 28 4.87 -11.62 -0.24
C HIS A 28 6.03 -12.56 -0.61
N THR A 29 5.73 -13.72 -1.21
CA THR A 29 6.75 -14.67 -1.67
C THR A 29 7.71 -14.02 -2.67
N MET A 30 7.16 -13.38 -3.73
CA MET A 30 7.97 -12.75 -4.77
C MET A 30 8.87 -11.61 -4.23
N ILE A 31 8.41 -10.88 -3.23
CA ILE A 31 9.19 -9.82 -2.60
C ILE A 31 10.25 -10.42 -1.67
N SER A 32 9.88 -11.41 -0.84
CA SER A 32 10.80 -12.04 0.12
C SER A 32 11.98 -12.77 -0.55
N GLU A 33 11.74 -13.40 -1.69
CA GLU A 33 12.78 -14.08 -2.46
C GLU A 33 13.79 -13.13 -3.12
N ARG A 34 13.40 -11.88 -3.32
CA ARG A 34 14.17 -10.87 -4.08
C ARG A 34 14.67 -9.71 -3.23
N ALA A 35 14.16 -9.57 -2.03
CA ALA A 35 14.62 -8.54 -1.11
C ALA A 35 16.06 -8.80 -0.66
N ASP A 36 16.80 -7.74 -0.45
CA ASP A 36 18.13 -7.82 0.15
C ASP A 36 18.06 -8.51 1.52
N LYS A 37 19.10 -9.25 1.89
CA LYS A 37 19.15 -10.05 3.14
C LYS A 37 18.87 -9.23 4.40
N ASP A 38 19.23 -7.95 4.38
CA ASP A 38 19.04 -7.04 5.51
C ASP A 38 17.68 -6.34 5.49
N ARG A 39 16.88 -6.54 4.43
CA ARG A 39 15.58 -5.91 4.28
C ARG A 39 14.48 -6.82 4.82
N LYS A 40 13.88 -6.45 5.94
CA LYS A 40 12.81 -7.23 6.55
C LYS A 40 11.52 -7.14 5.73
N VAL A 41 10.90 -8.28 5.45
CA VAL A 41 9.63 -8.40 4.75
C VAL A 41 8.63 -9.10 5.65
N PHE A 42 7.53 -8.42 5.96
CA PHE A 42 6.48 -8.93 6.85
C PHE A 42 5.20 -9.20 6.07
N TYR A 43 4.45 -10.21 6.50
CA TYR A 43 3.13 -10.53 6.00
C TYR A 43 2.09 -10.41 7.12
N VAL A 44 1.01 -9.67 6.88
CA VAL A 44 -0.05 -9.46 7.85
C VAL A 44 -1.43 -9.62 7.18
N SER A 45 -2.24 -10.55 7.66
CA SER A 45 -3.59 -10.79 7.18
C SER A 45 -4.60 -10.86 8.33
N GLY A 46 -5.87 -11.12 8.01
CA GLY A 46 -6.90 -11.35 9.01
C GLY A 46 -6.60 -12.52 9.96
N GLU A 47 -5.83 -13.50 9.50
CA GLU A 47 -5.42 -14.69 10.26
C GLU A 47 -4.23 -14.40 11.21
N THR A 48 -3.53 -13.27 11.04
CA THR A 48 -2.43 -12.87 11.92
C THR A 48 -3.00 -12.43 13.29
N GLY A 49 -2.55 -13.05 14.37
CA GLY A 49 -2.96 -12.70 15.73
C GLY A 49 -2.67 -11.25 16.10
N VAL A 50 -3.37 -10.73 17.10
CA VAL A 50 -3.25 -9.33 17.53
C VAL A 50 -1.82 -9.02 17.99
N ASP A 51 -1.24 -9.90 18.80
CA ASP A 51 0.12 -9.71 19.33
C ASP A 51 1.16 -9.69 18.19
N ALA A 52 1.05 -10.61 17.23
CA ALA A 52 1.94 -10.64 16.07
C ALA A 52 1.82 -9.38 15.18
N ARG A 53 0.63 -8.78 15.09
CA ARG A 53 0.45 -7.49 14.37
C ARG A 53 1.13 -6.35 15.12
N GLU A 54 1.04 -6.36 16.44
CA GLU A 54 1.69 -5.35 17.26
C GLU A 54 3.22 -5.48 17.21
N ASP A 55 3.75 -6.71 17.20
CA ASP A 55 5.17 -6.97 17.00
C ASP A 55 5.66 -6.45 15.65
N VAL A 56 4.93 -6.72 14.55
CA VAL A 56 5.27 -6.18 13.22
C VAL A 56 5.26 -4.66 13.24
N ARG A 57 4.30 -4.03 13.89
CA ARG A 57 4.26 -2.58 14.04
C ARG A 57 5.50 -2.06 14.77
N ASN A 58 5.79 -2.60 15.95
CA ASN A 58 6.91 -2.17 16.80
C ASN A 58 8.25 -2.35 16.10
N ILE A 59 8.46 -3.50 15.43
CA ILE A 59 9.68 -3.75 14.67
C ILE A 59 9.79 -2.76 13.51
N THR A 60 8.69 -2.53 12.77
CA THR A 60 8.70 -1.61 11.62
C THR A 60 9.01 -0.18 12.03
N GLU A 61 8.52 0.26 13.19
CA GLU A 61 8.82 1.61 13.69
C GLU A 61 10.32 1.81 14.00
N GLN A 62 11.05 0.73 14.28
CA GLN A 62 12.50 0.75 14.51
C GLN A 62 13.31 0.56 13.20
N GLU A 63 12.69 0.02 12.16
CA GLU A 63 13.34 -0.23 10.87
C GLU A 63 13.32 1.02 9.99
N LYS A 64 14.33 1.10 9.11
CA LYS A 64 14.46 2.21 8.15
C LYS A 64 14.06 1.84 6.73
N ASN A 65 13.91 0.54 6.42
CA ASN A 65 13.69 0.05 5.07
C ASN A 65 12.92 -1.29 5.03
N ALA A 66 11.95 -1.49 5.91
CA ALA A 66 11.12 -2.69 5.92
C ALA A 66 10.00 -2.65 4.86
N ILE A 67 9.55 -3.82 4.43
CA ILE A 67 8.36 -3.97 3.59
C ILE A 67 7.30 -4.75 4.38
N ILE A 68 6.06 -4.25 4.38
CA ILE A 68 4.92 -4.90 5.00
C ILE A 68 3.88 -5.17 3.93
N VAL A 69 3.56 -6.44 3.72
CA VAL A 69 2.48 -6.89 2.83
C VAL A 69 1.27 -7.17 3.70
N ALA A 70 0.28 -6.28 3.70
CA ALA A 70 -0.86 -6.34 4.62
C ALA A 70 -2.20 -6.37 3.89
N SER A 71 -3.17 -7.12 4.46
CA SER A 71 -4.54 -7.06 3.95
C SER A 71 -5.22 -5.75 4.32
N MET A 72 -6.04 -5.22 3.40
CA MET A 72 -6.78 -3.98 3.62
C MET A 72 -7.67 -4.02 4.87
N GLY A 73 -8.26 -5.18 5.18
CA GLY A 73 -9.13 -5.36 6.34
C GLY A 73 -8.36 -5.13 7.65
N VAL A 74 -7.16 -5.64 7.75
CA VAL A 74 -6.32 -5.50 8.95
C VAL A 74 -5.87 -4.05 9.12
N PHE A 75 -5.49 -3.38 8.03
CA PHE A 75 -5.07 -1.99 8.10
C PHE A 75 -6.21 -1.06 8.51
N SER A 76 -7.43 -1.31 8.02
CA SER A 76 -8.61 -0.50 8.38
C SER A 76 -9.04 -0.64 9.85
N THR A 77 -8.64 -1.71 10.53
CA THR A 77 -8.97 -1.98 11.94
C THR A 77 -7.93 -1.49 12.94
N GLY A 78 -6.93 -0.71 12.50
CA GLY A 78 -6.11 0.05 13.44
C GLY A 78 -4.63 -0.25 13.53
N ILE A 79 -3.99 -0.86 12.54
CA ILE A 79 -2.52 -0.85 12.50
C ILE A 79 -2.07 0.57 12.15
N ASN A 80 -1.69 1.33 13.17
CA ASN A 80 -1.13 2.67 12.99
C ASN A 80 0.40 2.60 13.04
N ILE A 81 1.03 2.47 11.88
CA ILE A 81 2.50 2.50 11.75
C ILE A 81 2.92 3.95 11.49
N ARG A 82 3.66 4.54 12.40
CA ARG A 82 4.03 5.96 12.34
C ARG A 82 5.17 6.24 11.36
N ASN A 83 6.09 5.31 11.19
CA ASN A 83 7.29 5.49 10.37
C ASN A 83 7.11 4.87 8.97
N LEU A 84 6.04 5.25 8.26
CA LEU A 84 5.80 4.83 6.88
C LEU A 84 6.26 5.92 5.90
N HIS A 85 7.03 5.50 4.89
CA HIS A 85 7.51 6.37 3.82
C HIS A 85 6.74 6.16 2.53
N ASN A 86 6.32 4.90 2.27
CA ASN A 86 5.61 4.55 1.05
C ASN A 86 4.40 3.67 1.35
N ILE A 87 3.31 3.89 0.63
CA ILE A 87 2.11 3.05 0.65
C ILE A 87 1.79 2.68 -0.79
N ILE A 88 1.60 1.39 -1.06
CA ILE A 88 1.24 0.88 -2.39
C ILE A 88 -0.13 0.22 -2.31
N PHE A 89 -1.09 0.72 -3.06
CA PHE A 89 -2.37 0.07 -3.24
C PHE A 89 -2.26 -0.98 -4.36
N ALA A 90 -2.05 -2.23 -3.95
CA ALA A 90 -1.91 -3.36 -4.86
C ALA A 90 -3.25 -3.91 -5.39
N SER A 91 -4.37 -3.50 -4.81
CA SER A 91 -5.71 -3.92 -5.23
C SER A 91 -6.67 -2.73 -5.21
N PRO A 92 -7.05 -2.20 -6.37
CA PRO A 92 -7.96 -1.08 -6.45
C PRO A 92 -9.40 -1.47 -6.08
N SER A 93 -9.94 -0.92 -4.99
CA SER A 93 -11.33 -1.10 -4.60
C SER A 93 -11.96 0.21 -4.13
N LYS A 94 -13.32 0.29 -4.13
CA LYS A 94 -14.04 1.45 -3.59
C LYS A 94 -13.82 1.68 -2.10
N SER A 95 -13.57 0.62 -1.33
CA SER A 95 -13.33 0.71 0.12
C SER A 95 -12.02 1.41 0.47
N GLN A 96 -11.13 1.58 -0.49
CA GLN A 96 -9.90 2.38 -0.34
C GLN A 96 -10.19 3.84 0.02
N ILE A 97 -11.38 4.34 -0.32
CA ILE A 97 -11.82 5.68 0.08
C ILE A 97 -11.79 5.85 1.61
N ARG A 98 -12.23 4.85 2.36
CA ARG A 98 -12.19 4.88 3.84
C ARG A 98 -10.76 4.83 4.36
N ILE A 99 -9.90 4.06 3.69
CA ILE A 99 -8.49 3.97 4.03
C ILE A 99 -7.79 5.30 3.78
N LEU A 100 -8.07 5.95 2.64
CA LEU A 100 -7.54 7.27 2.33
C LEU A 100 -7.98 8.34 3.35
N GLN A 101 -9.22 8.30 3.79
CA GLN A 101 -9.69 9.20 4.84
C GLN A 101 -9.00 8.93 6.19
N SER A 102 -8.69 7.67 6.48
CA SER A 102 -7.94 7.26 7.67
C SER A 102 -6.45 7.60 7.53
N ILE A 103 -5.87 7.38 6.35
CA ILE A 103 -4.49 7.72 6.03
C ILE A 103 -4.31 9.25 6.00
N GLY A 104 -5.25 10.00 5.41
CA GLY A 104 -5.20 11.47 5.35
C GLY A 104 -5.23 12.13 6.73
N ARG A 105 -5.84 11.48 7.72
CA ARG A 105 -5.76 11.87 9.14
C ARG A 105 -4.46 11.41 9.80
N GLY A 106 -3.80 10.38 9.25
CA GLY A 106 -2.62 9.71 9.79
C GLY A 106 -1.36 9.83 8.94
N LEU A 107 -1.41 10.44 7.74
CA LEU A 107 -0.24 10.82 6.96
C LEU A 107 0.49 11.98 7.66
N ARG A 108 0.83 11.74 8.92
CA ARG A 108 1.79 12.57 9.61
C ARG A 108 3.14 12.30 8.93
N LYS A 109 3.94 13.34 8.84
CA LYS A 109 5.34 13.21 8.43
C LYS A 109 5.95 12.03 9.17
N SER A 110 6.71 11.20 8.46
CA SER A 110 7.56 10.19 9.10
C SER A 110 8.46 10.86 10.15
N ASP A 111 9.00 10.09 11.09
CA ASP A 111 9.84 10.63 12.16
C ASP A 111 11.03 11.44 11.64
N ASP A 112 11.48 11.18 10.41
CA ASP A 112 12.53 11.94 9.70
C ASP A 112 12.00 13.17 8.92
N GLY A 113 10.72 13.49 9.05
CA GLY A 113 10.08 14.65 8.44
C GLY A 113 9.72 14.51 6.96
N ARG A 114 9.99 13.36 6.32
CA ARG A 114 9.63 13.09 4.92
C ARG A 114 8.12 12.88 4.78
N PRO A 115 7.50 13.41 3.73
CA PRO A 115 6.10 13.09 3.44
C PRO A 115 5.97 11.63 2.98
N THR A 116 4.91 10.96 3.39
CA THR A 116 4.58 9.62 2.88
C THR A 116 4.10 9.71 1.44
N THR A 117 4.65 8.86 0.57
CA THR A 117 4.23 8.74 -0.83
C THR A 117 3.21 7.63 -0.99
N LEU A 118 2.08 7.92 -1.62
CA LEU A 118 1.08 6.92 -1.99
C LEU A 118 1.20 6.58 -3.47
N PHE A 119 1.39 5.30 -3.77
CA PHE A 119 1.32 4.72 -5.10
C PHE A 119 -0.05 4.05 -5.28
N ASP A 120 -0.90 4.67 -6.07
CA ASP A 120 -2.24 4.18 -6.34
C ASP A 120 -2.29 3.57 -7.74
N LEU A 121 -2.35 2.25 -7.82
CA LEU A 121 -2.28 1.50 -9.06
C LEU A 121 -3.68 1.21 -9.60
N ALA A 122 -3.84 1.35 -10.91
CA ALA A 122 -5.05 0.98 -11.62
C ALA A 122 -4.69 0.44 -13.00
N ASP A 123 -5.25 -0.72 -13.32
CA ASP A 123 -5.12 -1.30 -14.65
C ASP A 123 -6.05 -0.57 -15.63
N ASP A 124 -5.54 -0.14 -16.75
CA ASP A 124 -6.33 0.35 -17.87
C ASP A 124 -6.55 -0.78 -18.88
N LEU A 125 -7.64 -1.51 -18.68
CA LEU A 125 -8.10 -2.59 -19.57
C LEU A 125 -9.37 -2.15 -20.31
N HIS A 126 -9.45 -0.90 -20.71
CA HIS A 126 -10.62 -0.39 -21.40
C HIS A 126 -10.81 -1.08 -22.77
N TRP A 127 -12.09 -1.29 -23.15
CA TRP A 127 -12.45 -1.77 -24.46
C TRP A 127 -13.31 -0.75 -25.16
N LYS A 128 -12.82 -0.21 -26.27
CA LYS A 128 -13.48 0.90 -27.00
C LYS A 128 -13.71 2.10 -26.05
N LYS A 129 -14.99 2.46 -25.80
CA LYS A 129 -15.39 3.55 -24.91
C LYS A 129 -15.68 3.08 -23.48
N SER A 130 -15.64 1.77 -23.19
CA SER A 130 -16.00 1.21 -21.89
C SER A 130 -14.76 1.07 -21.02
N LYS A 131 -14.72 1.85 -19.94
CA LYS A 131 -13.68 1.74 -18.91
C LYS A 131 -13.93 0.50 -18.05
N ASN A 132 -12.85 -0.21 -17.70
CA ASN A 132 -12.93 -1.31 -16.74
C ASN A 132 -13.17 -0.80 -15.30
N PHE A 133 -13.53 -1.70 -14.39
CA PHE A 133 -13.85 -1.35 -12.99
C PHE A 133 -12.71 -0.68 -12.27
N THR A 134 -11.47 -1.13 -12.45
CA THR A 134 -10.29 -0.59 -11.78
C THR A 134 -10.05 0.85 -12.18
N LEU A 135 -10.18 1.18 -13.48
CA LEU A 135 -10.04 2.53 -14.01
C LEU A 135 -11.17 3.47 -13.51
N ASN A 136 -12.42 2.97 -13.46
CA ASN A 136 -13.53 3.74 -12.86
C ASN A 136 -13.29 4.03 -11.37
N HIS A 137 -12.80 3.06 -10.61
CA HIS A 137 -12.47 3.26 -9.21
C HIS A 137 -11.30 4.23 -9.01
N ALA A 138 -10.28 4.21 -9.89
CA ALA A 138 -9.21 5.19 -9.88
C ALA A 138 -9.74 6.62 -10.10
N ALA A 139 -10.63 6.81 -11.07
CA ALA A 139 -11.27 8.10 -11.32
C ALA A 139 -12.02 8.64 -10.08
N GLU A 140 -12.73 7.77 -9.34
CA GLU A 140 -13.39 8.17 -8.09
C GLU A 140 -12.38 8.55 -7.00
N ARG A 141 -11.25 7.82 -6.89
CA ARG A 141 -10.19 8.17 -5.93
C ARG A 141 -9.51 9.51 -6.26
N ILE A 142 -9.27 9.78 -7.55
CA ILE A 142 -8.72 11.07 -8.00
C ILE A 142 -9.62 12.23 -7.60
N LYS A 143 -10.95 12.10 -7.67
CA LYS A 143 -11.87 13.12 -7.18
C LYS A 143 -11.69 13.39 -5.69
N ILE A 144 -11.39 12.35 -4.91
CA ILE A 144 -11.13 12.49 -3.47
C ILE A 144 -9.80 13.20 -3.25
N TYR A 145 -8.73 12.81 -3.97
CA TYR A 145 -7.44 13.47 -3.88
C TYR A 145 -7.56 14.98 -4.16
N SER A 146 -8.31 15.34 -5.20
CA SER A 146 -8.56 16.73 -5.55
C SER A 146 -9.34 17.46 -4.47
N ARG A 147 -10.39 16.84 -3.91
CA ARG A 147 -11.19 17.43 -2.83
C ARG A 147 -10.39 17.63 -1.54
N GLU A 148 -9.56 16.67 -1.17
CA GLU A 148 -8.70 16.72 0.01
C GLU A 148 -7.42 17.55 -0.23
N LYS A 149 -7.25 18.13 -1.44
CA LYS A 149 -6.10 18.95 -1.85
C LYS A 149 -4.76 18.23 -1.76
N PHE A 150 -4.75 16.91 -1.97
CA PHE A 150 -3.51 16.17 -2.12
C PHE A 150 -2.84 16.54 -3.44
N LYS A 151 -1.53 16.70 -3.41
CA LYS A 151 -0.72 16.82 -4.64
C LYS A 151 -0.55 15.43 -5.21
N TYR A 152 -0.87 15.25 -6.49
CA TYR A 152 -0.68 13.95 -7.17
C TYR A 152 -0.22 14.15 -8.61
N ASN A 153 0.44 13.14 -9.16
CA ASN A 153 0.79 13.02 -10.57
C ASN A 153 0.17 11.73 -11.11
N ILE A 154 -0.21 11.74 -12.38
CA ILE A 154 -0.70 10.54 -13.08
C ILE A 154 0.40 10.11 -14.04
N HIS A 155 0.76 8.83 -13.98
CA HIS A 155 1.73 8.21 -14.87
C HIS A 155 1.05 7.05 -15.59
N GLU A 156 1.14 7.02 -16.91
CA GLU A 156 0.72 5.88 -17.73
C GLU A 156 1.95 5.05 -18.04
N LEU A 157 1.87 3.75 -17.80
CA LEU A 157 2.95 2.80 -17.99
C LEU A 157 2.46 1.65 -18.86
N GLU A 158 3.17 1.34 -19.91
CA GLU A 158 3.01 0.11 -20.66
C GLU A 158 3.84 -0.99 -20.02
N ILE A 159 3.20 -2.14 -19.72
CA ILE A 159 3.82 -3.28 -19.01
C ILE A 159 3.84 -4.50 -19.92
#